data_dad676270b4a6bd50c369ba8f2fb1f0e
#
_entry.id   dad676270b4a6bd50c369ba8f2fb1f0e
#
_cell.length_a   1.000
_cell.length_b   1.000
_cell.length_c   1.000
_cell.angle_alpha   90.00
_cell.angle_beta   90.00
_cell.angle_gamma   90.00
#
_symmetry.space_group_name_H-M   'P 1'
#
loop_
_entity.id
_entity.type
_entity.pdbx_description
1 polymer ?
#
loop_
_entity_poly.entity_id
_entity_poly.type
_entity_poly.pdbx_seq_one_letter_code
_entity_poly.pdbx_strand_id
1 'polypeptide(L)'
;MRRRFLIPALLTLVTSASACAAEPVRQDILGEDSVLAAAQGVWRSHESGWILEIDEDGITRWQDTPAACYPSPTDGPTLMGQIEYRYFTAISADTARFQYLPGDGHARFERLDALPAHCTANLDTSPQAVFDVFVSVFERHYAFFDARGVDWPAQVGTARRQLRGDMSEAELFDLLAGMIAPLGDSHTKLIAQIDGERRRAQFGLGDTLPRIDATLGETPWLIGLIQQTVTDVLDEDAQHIANDRIITGTIDDRVGYLQFFTMGGFVTEFEAGTPQWAAAELAALDTIMDEALTQFEGMDAVILDLSNNRGGYDAVCRSIASRFTDAPFLGYAVSVGNEPEPVARYTIEPAEGPRFTGPVYVLTSDVTVSCGEITTMMLRQLEHVTQVGATTRGAFSTPLAKPLPNGWYLELSNERFEDTSGTAHEARGLEPDIAIHPFPEDSPVAGHAAAIAAILADLDPR
;
A
#
# COMPACT_ATOMS: atom_id res chain seq x y z
N MET A 1 -26.77 61.59 -54.09
CA MET A 1 -25.42 61.21 -53.54
C MET A 1 -25.51 61.22 -52.03
N ARG A 2 -25.63 60.04 -51.40
CA ARG A 2 -25.57 59.84 -49.93
C ARG A 2 -24.32 59.01 -49.59
N ARG A 3 -23.37 59.70 -48.97
CA ARG A 3 -22.13 59.01 -48.44
C ARG A 3 -22.47 58.27 -47.16
N ARG A 4 -22.25 56.96 -47.12
CA ARG A 4 -22.29 56.14 -45.88
C ARG A 4 -20.89 56.18 -45.27
N PHE A 5 -20.81 56.60 -44.03
CA PHE A 5 -19.63 56.44 -43.17
C PHE A 5 -19.64 55.05 -42.56
N LEU A 6 -18.59 54.30 -42.81
CA LEU A 6 -18.28 53.03 -42.10
C LEU A 6 -17.44 53.38 -40.89
N ILE A 7 -17.92 52.99 -39.71
CA ILE A 7 -17.17 53.03 -38.46
C ILE A 7 -16.50 51.64 -38.29
N PRO A 8 -15.17 51.52 -38.11
CA PRO A 8 -14.57 50.24 -37.80
C PRO A 8 -14.80 49.88 -36.33
N ALA A 9 -15.40 48.69 -36.05
CA ALA A 9 -15.51 48.14 -34.74
C ALA A 9 -14.14 47.60 -34.30
N LEU A 10 -13.58 48.16 -33.25
CA LEU A 10 -12.38 47.70 -32.60
C LEU A 10 -12.71 46.47 -31.75
N LEU A 11 -12.31 45.29 -32.20
CA LEU A 11 -12.44 44.04 -31.45
C LEU A 11 -11.30 44.00 -30.44
N THR A 12 -11.56 44.26 -29.17
CA THR A 12 -10.59 44.07 -28.08
C THR A 12 -10.56 42.60 -27.73
N LEU A 13 -9.49 41.91 -28.12
CA LEU A 13 -9.18 40.56 -27.64
C LEU A 13 -8.77 40.67 -26.16
N VAL A 14 -9.62 40.24 -25.26
CA VAL A 14 -9.26 39.98 -23.85
C VAL A 14 -8.60 38.63 -23.81
N THR A 15 -7.29 38.57 -23.82
CA THR A 15 -6.51 37.37 -23.49
C THR A 15 -6.59 37.17 -21.99
N SER A 16 -7.47 36.27 -21.51
CA SER A 16 -7.42 35.74 -20.17
C SER A 16 -6.18 34.84 -20.07
N ALA A 17 -5.12 35.39 -19.52
CA ALA A 17 -4.01 34.56 -19.05
C ALA A 17 -4.52 33.75 -17.84
N SER A 18 -4.85 32.46 -18.04
CA SER A 18 -4.95 31.52 -16.95
C SER A 18 -3.55 31.45 -16.32
N ALA A 19 -3.39 32.06 -15.16
CA ALA A 19 -2.25 31.80 -14.31
C ALA A 19 -2.32 30.31 -13.95
N CYS A 20 -1.45 29.49 -14.52
CA CYS A 20 -1.20 28.15 -14.04
C CYS A 20 -0.72 28.33 -12.60
N ALA A 21 -1.56 28.04 -11.62
CA ALA A 21 -1.15 27.99 -10.22
C ALA A 21 -0.05 26.93 -10.15
N ALA A 22 1.14 27.31 -9.67
CA ALA A 22 2.21 26.36 -9.44
C ALA A 22 1.68 25.24 -8.55
N GLU A 23 2.01 23.99 -8.88
CA GLU A 23 1.60 22.87 -8.02
C GLU A 23 2.14 23.08 -6.60
N PRO A 24 1.31 22.79 -5.57
CA PRO A 24 1.73 22.99 -4.18
C PRO A 24 2.95 22.12 -3.87
N VAL A 25 4.00 22.76 -3.34
CA VAL A 25 5.29 22.11 -3.06
C VAL A 25 5.19 21.31 -1.76
N ARG A 26 5.55 20.03 -1.84
CA ARG A 26 5.73 19.16 -0.67
C ARG A 26 6.98 19.58 0.12
N GLN A 27 6.85 19.69 1.43
CA GLN A 27 7.92 20.11 2.33
C GLN A 27 8.08 19.10 3.47
N ASP A 28 9.32 18.83 3.89
CA ASP A 28 9.61 18.08 5.11
C ASP A 28 9.30 18.96 6.33
N ILE A 29 8.51 18.43 7.26
CA ILE A 29 8.11 19.12 8.48
C ILE A 29 9.29 19.19 9.46
N LEU A 30 10.04 18.11 9.58
CA LEU A 30 11.18 17.96 10.47
C LEU A 30 12.48 18.27 9.70
N GLY A 31 12.75 19.57 9.46
CA GLY A 31 14.01 20.01 8.86
C GLY A 31 15.23 19.75 9.76
N GLU A 32 16.44 19.98 9.23
CA GLU A 32 17.68 19.70 9.96
C GLU A 32 17.80 20.52 11.28
N ASP A 33 17.34 21.77 11.29
CA ASP A 33 17.52 22.69 12.42
C ASP A 33 16.20 23.17 13.06
N SER A 34 15.05 22.92 12.44
CA SER A 34 13.77 23.44 12.94
C SER A 34 12.56 22.77 12.31
N VAL A 35 11.44 22.77 13.02
CA VAL A 35 10.14 22.37 12.51
C VAL A 35 9.58 23.43 11.55
N LEU A 36 9.02 23.00 10.42
CA LEU A 36 8.46 23.87 9.39
C LEU A 36 7.35 24.76 9.96
N ALA A 37 7.57 26.06 10.01
CA ALA A 37 6.62 27.03 10.58
C ALA A 37 5.23 27.00 9.91
N ALA A 38 5.14 26.72 8.60
CA ALA A 38 3.88 26.62 7.88
C ALA A 38 3.03 25.42 8.31
N ALA A 39 3.66 24.36 8.82
CA ALA A 39 2.99 23.15 9.32
C ALA A 39 2.57 23.26 10.79
N GLN A 40 3.15 24.19 11.57
CA GLN A 40 2.84 24.32 12.99
C GLN A 40 1.36 24.63 13.21
N GLY A 41 0.81 24.05 14.27
CA GLY A 41 -0.59 24.14 14.68
C GLY A 41 -1.24 22.81 14.94
N VAL A 42 -2.54 22.80 15.05
CA VAL A 42 -3.34 21.58 15.28
C VAL A 42 -4.10 21.23 13.99
N TRP A 43 -3.97 20.01 13.54
CA TRP A 43 -4.55 19.53 12.29
C TRP A 43 -5.33 18.23 12.51
N ARG A 44 -6.55 18.13 11.99
CA ARG A 44 -7.39 16.93 12.10
C ARG A 44 -7.64 16.30 10.74
N SER A 45 -7.44 15.00 10.63
CA SER A 45 -7.93 14.19 9.52
C SER A 45 -9.19 13.42 9.91
N HIS A 46 -10.27 13.64 9.16
CA HIS A 46 -11.49 12.83 9.30
C HIS A 46 -11.32 11.44 8.69
N GLU A 47 -10.48 11.31 7.67
CA GLU A 47 -10.20 10.09 6.92
C GLU A 47 -9.48 9.05 7.77
N SER A 48 -8.49 9.48 8.54
CA SER A 48 -7.65 8.61 9.36
C SER A 48 -7.96 8.67 10.86
N GLY A 49 -8.75 9.66 11.34
CA GLY A 49 -9.02 9.87 12.76
C GLY A 49 -7.79 10.26 13.57
N TRP A 50 -6.78 10.87 12.92
CA TRP A 50 -5.64 11.46 13.58
C TRP A 50 -5.81 12.96 13.78
N ILE A 51 -5.30 13.45 14.91
CA ILE A 51 -4.98 14.87 15.10
C ILE A 51 -3.47 14.98 15.23
N LEU A 52 -2.87 15.88 14.48
CA LEU A 52 -1.45 16.24 14.57
C LEU A 52 -1.36 17.57 15.30
N GLU A 53 -0.65 17.59 16.40
CA GLU A 53 -0.23 18.81 17.08
C GLU A 53 1.25 19.01 16.75
N ILE A 54 1.54 20.07 16.00
CA ILE A 54 2.89 20.35 15.48
C ILE A 54 3.36 21.66 16.09
N ASP A 55 4.45 21.62 16.82
CA ASP A 55 5.09 22.76 17.47
C ASP A 55 6.61 22.80 17.17
N GLU A 56 7.36 23.58 17.95
CA GLU A 56 8.81 23.70 17.79
C GLU A 56 9.59 22.44 18.18
N ASP A 57 8.99 21.56 18.97
CA ASP A 57 9.59 20.31 19.45
C ASP A 57 9.32 19.11 18.51
N GLY A 58 8.33 19.21 17.62
CA GLY A 58 8.02 18.15 16.64
C GLY A 58 6.55 17.91 16.39
N ILE A 59 6.20 16.64 16.14
CA ILE A 59 4.86 16.18 15.81
C ILE A 59 4.35 15.27 16.92
N THR A 60 3.26 15.67 17.57
CA THR A 60 2.50 14.81 18.48
C THR A 60 1.25 14.32 17.76
N ARG A 61 1.08 13.00 17.67
CA ARG A 61 -0.11 12.36 17.10
C ARG A 61 -1.12 12.06 18.20
N TRP A 62 -2.36 12.45 17.96
CA TRP A 62 -3.48 12.13 18.84
C TRP A 62 -4.44 11.22 18.11
N GLN A 63 -4.80 10.08 18.73
CA GLN A 63 -5.88 9.23 18.29
C GLN A 63 -7.21 9.87 18.68
N ASP A 64 -8.02 10.29 17.69
CA ASP A 64 -9.33 10.89 17.92
C ASP A 64 -10.45 9.92 17.51
N THR A 65 -11.21 9.46 18.48
CA THR A 65 -12.40 8.60 18.29
C THR A 65 -13.59 9.16 19.04
N PRO A 66 -14.83 8.77 18.69
CA PRO A 66 -16.00 9.11 19.50
C PRO A 66 -15.91 8.64 20.97
N ALA A 67 -15.16 7.57 21.24
CA ALA A 67 -15.01 7.02 22.59
C ALA A 67 -13.94 7.73 23.42
N ALA A 68 -12.82 8.16 22.80
CA ALA A 68 -11.69 8.82 23.49
C ALA A 68 -10.78 9.53 22.51
N CYS A 69 -10.05 10.55 23.03
CA CYS A 69 -8.96 11.20 22.31
C CYS A 69 -7.69 11.22 23.21
N TYR A 70 -6.56 10.70 22.70
CA TYR A 70 -5.34 10.50 23.47
C TYR A 70 -4.08 10.49 22.60
N PRO A 71 -2.89 10.79 23.19
CA PRO A 71 -1.64 10.78 22.43
C PRO A 71 -1.24 9.35 22.05
N SER A 72 -0.80 9.18 20.79
CA SER A 72 -0.25 7.94 20.30
C SER A 72 1.22 7.80 20.68
N PRO A 73 1.71 6.62 21.06
CA PRO A 73 3.14 6.37 21.14
C PRO A 73 3.77 6.50 19.75
N THR A 74 5.03 6.94 19.71
CA THR A 74 5.82 7.11 18.48
C THR A 74 6.58 5.83 18.10
N ASP A 75 6.65 4.85 19.00
CA ASP A 75 7.40 3.60 18.90
C ASP A 75 6.49 2.37 18.70
N GLY A 76 5.54 2.49 17.80
CA GLY A 76 4.60 1.39 17.49
C GLY A 76 5.33 0.10 17.05
N PRO A 77 4.70 -1.08 17.24
CA PRO A 77 5.33 -2.39 16.99
C PRO A 77 5.43 -2.76 15.51
N THR A 78 4.95 -1.92 14.62
CA THR A 78 4.97 -2.12 13.16
C THR A 78 5.54 -0.88 12.48
N LEU A 79 6.00 -1.04 11.21
CA LEU A 79 6.48 0.10 10.42
C LEU A 79 5.43 1.21 10.35
N MET A 80 4.17 0.87 10.07
CA MET A 80 3.07 1.85 10.00
C MET A 80 2.82 2.54 11.35
N GLY A 81 3.09 1.87 12.46
CA GLY A 81 3.01 2.44 13.79
C GLY A 81 4.16 3.38 14.15
N GLN A 82 5.30 3.24 13.49
CA GLN A 82 6.51 4.04 13.72
C GLN A 82 6.59 5.25 12.80
N ILE A 83 6.04 5.15 11.58
CA ILE A 83 6.10 6.24 10.60
C ILE A 83 5.20 7.39 11.02
N GLU A 84 5.74 8.62 11.01
CA GLU A 84 5.01 9.84 11.27
C GLU A 84 4.60 10.54 9.97
N TYR A 85 3.55 11.38 10.04
CA TYR A 85 3.17 12.29 8.96
C TYR A 85 4.23 13.38 8.78
N ARG A 86 5.28 13.08 8.07
CA ARG A 86 6.48 13.90 7.96
C ARG A 86 6.41 14.97 6.87
N TYR A 87 5.61 14.74 5.83
CA TYR A 87 5.56 15.64 4.68
C TYR A 87 4.27 16.43 4.65
N PHE A 88 4.41 17.73 4.45
CA PHE A 88 3.33 18.71 4.40
C PHE A 88 3.23 19.35 3.03
N THR A 89 1.99 19.51 2.53
CA THR A 89 1.68 20.27 1.34
C THR A 89 0.47 21.16 1.62
N ALA A 90 0.67 22.45 1.68
CA ALA A 90 -0.42 23.41 1.88
C ALA A 90 -1.37 23.42 0.67
N ILE A 91 -2.68 23.27 0.91
CA ILE A 91 -3.72 23.43 -0.10
C ILE A 91 -4.35 24.81 0.06
N SER A 92 -4.64 25.22 1.29
CA SER A 92 -5.17 26.52 1.66
C SER A 92 -4.61 26.94 3.02
N ALA A 93 -5.11 28.05 3.60
CA ALA A 93 -4.75 28.47 4.97
C ALA A 93 -5.17 27.41 6.01
N ASP A 94 -6.29 26.71 5.76
CA ASP A 94 -6.94 25.82 6.73
C ASP A 94 -6.98 24.36 6.28
N THR A 95 -6.36 24.02 5.14
CA THR A 95 -6.34 22.65 4.60
C THR A 95 -4.97 22.31 4.08
N ALA A 96 -4.50 21.12 4.43
CA ALA A 96 -3.21 20.58 3.97
C ALA A 96 -3.32 19.08 3.64
N ARG A 97 -2.35 18.58 2.88
CA ARG A 97 -2.08 17.16 2.71
C ARG A 97 -0.87 16.80 3.55
N PHE A 98 -0.96 15.68 4.22
CA PHE A 98 0.17 15.08 4.94
C PHE A 98 0.46 13.70 4.38
N GLN A 99 1.74 13.35 4.31
CA GLN A 99 2.23 12.07 3.80
C GLN A 99 3.26 11.48 4.77
N TYR A 100 3.35 10.16 4.80
CA TYR A 100 4.39 9.45 5.57
C TYR A 100 5.73 9.50 4.84
N LEU A 101 5.74 9.16 3.55
CA LEU A 101 6.93 9.10 2.70
C LEU A 101 6.70 9.89 1.40
N PRO A 102 7.79 10.31 0.73
CA PRO A 102 7.70 10.93 -0.58
C PRO A 102 7.06 9.97 -1.59
N GLY A 103 5.97 10.39 -2.20
CA GLY A 103 5.28 9.56 -3.20
C GLY A 103 4.26 8.57 -2.64
N ASP A 104 4.13 8.39 -1.33
CA ASP A 104 3.03 7.62 -0.75
C ASP A 104 1.67 8.29 -0.93
N GLY A 105 0.62 7.56 -0.60
CA GLY A 105 -0.71 8.10 -0.40
C GLY A 105 -0.68 9.30 0.55
N HIS A 106 -1.66 10.18 0.44
CA HIS A 106 -1.75 11.34 1.32
C HIS A 106 -3.10 11.36 2.03
N ALA A 107 -3.08 11.82 3.28
CA ALA A 107 -4.29 12.13 4.04
C ALA A 107 -4.53 13.64 4.04
N ARG A 108 -5.79 14.03 3.93
CA ARG A 108 -6.22 15.42 4.01
C ARG A 108 -6.49 15.78 5.46
N PHE A 109 -5.98 16.94 5.86
CA PHE A 109 -6.17 17.50 7.20
C PHE A 109 -6.74 18.91 7.12
N GLU A 110 -7.56 19.23 8.10
CA GLU A 110 -8.11 20.56 8.35
C GLU A 110 -7.50 21.15 9.61
N ARG A 111 -7.17 22.44 9.57
CA ARG A 111 -6.61 23.17 10.72
C ARG A 111 -7.69 23.40 11.77
N LEU A 112 -7.34 23.16 13.02
CA LEU A 112 -8.14 23.49 14.19
C LEU A 112 -7.55 24.70 14.92
N ASP A 113 -8.39 25.45 15.63
CA ASP A 113 -7.95 26.58 16.48
C ASP A 113 -7.13 26.08 17.69
N ALA A 114 -7.47 24.89 18.20
CA ALA A 114 -6.80 24.26 19.33
C ALA A 114 -7.10 22.76 19.37
N LEU A 115 -6.31 22.03 20.18
CA LEU A 115 -6.59 20.65 20.51
C LEU A 115 -7.98 20.54 21.18
N PRO A 116 -8.84 19.60 20.74
CA PRO A 116 -10.17 19.41 21.33
C PRO A 116 -10.12 19.14 22.83
N ALA A 117 -11.05 19.73 23.59
CA ALA A 117 -11.06 19.66 25.04
C ALA A 117 -11.22 18.24 25.63
N HIS A 118 -11.68 17.27 24.82
CA HIS A 118 -11.79 15.86 25.24
C HIS A 118 -10.50 15.07 25.04
N CYS A 119 -9.49 15.66 24.38
CA CYS A 119 -8.17 15.06 24.22
C CYS A 119 -7.40 15.16 25.54
N THR A 120 -6.94 14.02 26.06
CA THR A 120 -6.24 13.93 27.35
C THR A 120 -5.23 12.80 27.35
N ALA A 121 -4.12 13.02 28.06
CA ALA A 121 -3.14 11.97 28.35
C ALA A 121 -3.59 11.05 29.52
N ASN A 122 -4.64 11.44 30.25
CA ASN A 122 -5.16 10.63 31.36
C ASN A 122 -6.22 9.65 30.85
N LEU A 123 -5.79 8.44 30.48
CA LEU A 123 -6.58 7.41 29.83
C LEU A 123 -7.22 6.43 30.79
N ASP A 124 -8.47 6.04 30.51
CA ASP A 124 -9.08 4.82 31.03
C ASP A 124 -8.60 3.63 30.18
N THR A 125 -7.87 2.71 30.81
CA THR A 125 -7.34 1.48 30.20
C THR A 125 -8.14 0.24 30.60
N SER A 126 -9.32 0.41 31.21
CA SER A 126 -10.19 -0.71 31.59
C SER A 126 -10.60 -1.52 30.35
N PRO A 127 -10.92 -2.81 30.50
CA PRO A 127 -11.40 -3.64 29.40
C PRO A 127 -12.57 -3.00 28.62
N GLN A 128 -13.46 -2.30 29.31
CA GLN A 128 -14.58 -1.60 28.71
C GLN A 128 -14.12 -0.43 27.82
N ALA A 129 -13.21 0.40 28.31
CA ALA A 129 -12.70 1.55 27.56
C ALA A 129 -11.91 1.10 26.31
N VAL A 130 -11.07 0.07 26.45
CA VAL A 130 -10.33 -0.52 25.33
C VAL A 130 -11.28 -1.08 24.27
N PHE A 131 -12.31 -1.82 24.69
CA PHE A 131 -13.34 -2.36 23.81
C PHE A 131 -14.12 -1.25 23.08
N ASP A 132 -14.53 -0.20 23.78
CA ASP A 132 -15.32 0.88 23.18
C ASP A 132 -14.49 1.68 22.16
N VAL A 133 -13.19 1.90 22.42
CA VAL A 133 -12.27 2.49 21.45
C VAL A 133 -12.06 1.57 20.25
N PHE A 134 -11.81 0.28 20.47
CA PHE A 134 -11.66 -0.70 19.40
C PHE A 134 -12.88 -0.72 18.47
N VAL A 135 -14.08 -0.82 19.01
CA VAL A 135 -15.34 -0.79 18.24
C VAL A 135 -15.45 0.53 17.46
N SER A 136 -15.18 1.66 18.11
CA SER A 136 -15.27 2.99 17.53
C SER A 136 -14.30 3.19 16.35
N VAL A 137 -13.10 2.60 16.42
CA VAL A 137 -12.12 2.62 15.34
C VAL A 137 -12.64 1.85 14.13
N PHE A 138 -13.17 0.64 14.33
CA PHE A 138 -13.73 -0.17 13.24
C PHE A 138 -14.95 0.49 12.59
N GLU A 139 -15.91 0.94 13.39
CA GLU A 139 -17.13 1.59 12.90
C GLU A 139 -16.85 2.83 12.03
N ARG A 140 -15.76 3.53 12.35
CA ARG A 140 -15.39 4.75 11.64
C ARG A 140 -14.52 4.52 10.41
N HIS A 141 -13.60 3.56 10.48
CA HIS A 141 -12.51 3.48 9.52
C HIS A 141 -12.48 2.21 8.67
N TYR A 142 -13.04 1.10 9.13
CA TYR A 142 -13.01 -0.13 8.35
C TYR A 142 -13.99 -0.06 7.16
N ALA A 143 -13.49 -0.20 5.93
CA ALA A 143 -14.26 0.06 4.72
C ALA A 143 -14.93 -1.20 4.10
N PHE A 144 -14.69 -2.42 4.65
CA PHE A 144 -14.94 -3.66 3.89
C PHE A 144 -15.85 -4.68 4.57
N PHE A 145 -16.68 -4.27 5.53
CA PHE A 145 -17.61 -5.19 6.20
C PHE A 145 -18.51 -5.93 5.19
N ASP A 146 -19.13 -5.18 4.26
CA ASP A 146 -20.02 -5.75 3.25
C ASP A 146 -19.27 -6.66 2.27
N ALA A 147 -18.09 -6.24 1.80
CA ALA A 147 -17.28 -7.02 0.87
C ALA A 147 -16.82 -8.37 1.47
N ARG A 148 -16.63 -8.39 2.79
CA ARG A 148 -16.23 -9.59 3.55
C ARG A 148 -17.41 -10.32 4.19
N GLY A 149 -18.64 -9.86 3.96
CA GLY A 149 -19.86 -10.51 4.44
C GLY A 149 -20.03 -10.52 5.97
N VAL A 150 -19.49 -9.50 6.68
CA VAL A 150 -19.49 -9.43 8.14
C VAL A 150 -20.54 -8.44 8.63
N ASP A 151 -21.51 -8.93 9.41
CA ASP A 151 -22.44 -8.10 10.18
C ASP A 151 -21.73 -7.58 11.45
N TRP A 152 -21.03 -6.44 11.31
CA TRP A 152 -20.27 -5.87 12.41
C TRP A 152 -21.13 -5.49 13.63
N PRO A 153 -22.32 -4.87 13.51
CA PRO A 153 -23.20 -4.64 14.63
C PRO A 153 -23.58 -5.90 15.42
N ALA A 154 -23.83 -7.02 14.73
CA ALA A 154 -24.10 -8.30 15.38
C ALA A 154 -22.87 -8.85 16.11
N GLN A 155 -21.66 -8.71 15.52
CA GLN A 155 -20.39 -9.05 16.17
C GLN A 155 -20.18 -8.24 17.44
N VAL A 156 -20.31 -6.91 17.38
CA VAL A 156 -20.20 -6.00 18.52
C VAL A 156 -21.22 -6.39 19.60
N GLY A 157 -22.48 -6.62 19.24
CA GLY A 157 -23.52 -7.04 20.19
C GLY A 157 -23.19 -8.35 20.89
N THR A 158 -22.58 -9.30 20.20
CA THR A 158 -22.14 -10.58 20.75
C THR A 158 -20.96 -10.43 21.70
N ALA A 159 -19.92 -9.71 21.27
CA ALA A 159 -18.73 -9.46 22.08
C ALA A 159 -19.06 -8.64 23.34
N ARG A 160 -19.95 -7.65 23.25
CA ARG A 160 -20.37 -6.82 24.38
C ARG A 160 -21.08 -7.63 25.48
N ARG A 161 -21.76 -8.73 25.14
CA ARG A 161 -22.35 -9.65 26.15
C ARG A 161 -21.31 -10.50 26.87
N GLN A 162 -20.14 -10.69 26.27
CA GLN A 162 -19.03 -11.45 26.87
C GLN A 162 -18.08 -10.55 27.66
N LEU A 163 -18.10 -9.24 27.38
CA LEU A 163 -17.24 -8.28 28.05
C LEU A 163 -17.55 -8.16 29.52
N ARG A 164 -16.51 -8.26 30.37
CA ARG A 164 -16.57 -8.09 31.81
C ARG A 164 -15.50 -7.11 32.28
N GLY A 165 -15.76 -6.38 33.33
CA GLY A 165 -14.80 -5.40 33.88
C GLY A 165 -13.58 -6.02 34.56
N ASP A 166 -13.62 -7.31 34.85
CA ASP A 166 -12.58 -8.10 35.52
C ASP A 166 -11.81 -9.03 34.53
N MET A 167 -12.00 -8.86 33.24
CA MET A 167 -11.24 -9.64 32.23
C MET A 167 -9.76 -9.41 32.38
N SER A 168 -9.00 -10.50 32.31
CA SER A 168 -7.55 -10.43 32.10
C SER A 168 -7.21 -9.88 30.72
N GLU A 169 -5.99 -9.39 30.53
CA GLU A 169 -5.50 -8.96 29.21
C GLU A 169 -5.59 -10.07 28.15
N ALA A 170 -5.29 -11.31 28.52
CA ALA A 170 -5.40 -12.47 27.63
C ALA A 170 -6.85 -12.71 27.19
N GLU A 171 -7.82 -12.67 28.11
CA GLU A 171 -9.25 -12.83 27.77
C GLU A 171 -9.76 -11.68 26.89
N LEU A 172 -9.34 -10.44 27.17
CA LEU A 172 -9.70 -9.29 26.35
C LEU A 172 -9.09 -9.41 24.94
N PHE A 173 -7.82 -9.81 24.85
CA PHE A 173 -7.16 -10.05 23.56
C PHE A 173 -7.91 -11.09 22.73
N ASP A 174 -8.26 -12.23 23.34
CA ASP A 174 -8.96 -13.32 22.66
C ASP A 174 -10.36 -12.88 22.19
N LEU A 175 -11.05 -12.05 23.00
CA LEU A 175 -12.33 -11.47 22.61
C LEU A 175 -12.20 -10.57 21.36
N LEU A 176 -11.24 -9.64 21.38
CA LEU A 176 -11.02 -8.70 20.24
C LEU A 176 -10.50 -9.44 19.00
N ALA A 177 -9.59 -10.42 19.19
CA ALA A 177 -9.10 -11.28 18.11
C ALA A 177 -10.24 -12.07 17.44
N GLY A 178 -11.18 -12.59 18.26
CA GLY A 178 -12.39 -13.26 17.79
C GLY A 178 -13.31 -12.35 16.96
N MET A 179 -13.30 -11.04 17.21
CA MET A 179 -14.07 -10.08 16.44
C MET A 179 -13.47 -9.81 15.06
N ILE A 180 -12.15 -9.81 14.92
CA ILE A 180 -11.49 -9.56 13.62
C ILE A 180 -11.32 -10.83 12.78
N ALA A 181 -11.39 -12.02 13.37
CA ALA A 181 -11.19 -13.28 12.65
C ALA A 181 -12.13 -13.47 11.46
N PRO A 182 -13.44 -13.18 11.54
CA PRO A 182 -14.37 -13.34 10.41
C PRO A 182 -14.09 -12.37 9.24
N LEU A 183 -13.34 -11.29 9.47
CA LEU A 183 -12.97 -10.36 8.40
C LEU A 183 -12.08 -11.04 7.35
N GLY A 184 -11.22 -12.00 7.76
CA GLY A 184 -10.32 -12.67 6.83
C GLY A 184 -9.41 -11.69 6.08
N ASP A 185 -9.00 -10.61 6.74
CA ASP A 185 -8.25 -9.49 6.17
C ASP A 185 -6.82 -9.50 6.67
N SER A 186 -5.86 -9.71 5.76
CA SER A 186 -4.45 -9.81 6.12
C SER A 186 -3.81 -8.47 6.53
N HIS A 187 -4.44 -7.34 6.22
CA HIS A 187 -4.00 -6.02 6.69
C HIS A 187 -4.59 -5.67 8.07
N THR A 188 -5.65 -6.36 8.50
CA THR A 188 -6.19 -6.20 9.85
C THR A 188 -5.45 -7.07 10.86
N LYS A 189 -4.84 -6.43 11.86
CA LYS A 189 -4.00 -7.09 12.88
C LYS A 189 -4.23 -6.47 14.24
N LEU A 190 -4.25 -7.31 15.28
CA LEU A 190 -4.16 -6.89 16.67
C LEU A 190 -2.85 -7.41 17.27
N ILE A 191 -2.05 -6.53 17.87
CA ILE A 191 -0.75 -6.83 18.46
C ILE A 191 -0.73 -6.32 19.90
N ALA A 192 -0.29 -7.16 20.81
CA ALA A 192 -0.24 -6.89 22.25
C ALA A 192 1.05 -7.47 22.86
N GLN A 193 1.51 -6.86 23.96
CA GLN A 193 2.46 -7.46 24.87
C GLN A 193 1.68 -7.91 26.10
N ILE A 194 1.61 -9.21 26.37
CA ILE A 194 0.85 -9.79 27.48
C ILE A 194 1.79 -10.75 28.23
N ASP A 195 1.96 -10.54 29.53
CA ASP A 195 2.84 -11.35 30.37
C ASP A 195 4.30 -11.45 29.85
N GLY A 196 4.78 -10.39 29.15
CA GLY A 196 6.10 -10.34 28.54
C GLY A 196 6.21 -11.04 27.17
N GLU A 197 5.14 -11.60 26.67
CA GLU A 197 5.06 -12.25 25.36
C GLU A 197 4.33 -11.40 24.34
N ARG A 198 4.85 -11.35 23.10
CA ARG A 198 4.18 -10.71 21.98
C ARG A 198 3.09 -11.62 21.43
N ARG A 199 1.84 -11.18 21.53
CA ARG A 199 0.70 -11.82 20.86
C ARG A 199 0.30 -11.06 19.61
N ARG A 200 -0.06 -11.80 18.57
CA ARG A 200 -0.55 -11.24 17.29
C ARG A 200 -1.74 -12.06 16.80
N ALA A 201 -2.82 -11.38 16.49
CA ALA A 201 -3.96 -11.92 15.75
C ALA A 201 -3.99 -11.27 14.36
N GLN A 202 -3.97 -12.11 13.32
CA GLN A 202 -4.04 -11.71 11.91
C GLN A 202 -4.62 -12.90 11.12
N PHE A 203 -5.50 -12.60 10.17
CA PHE A 203 -6.23 -13.62 9.41
C PHE A 203 -6.16 -13.30 7.90
N GLY A 204 -6.64 -14.20 7.04
CA GLY A 204 -6.69 -13.95 5.60
C GLY A 204 -5.34 -13.96 4.89
N LEU A 205 -4.40 -14.81 5.36
CA LEU A 205 -3.06 -14.91 4.78
C LEU A 205 -3.00 -15.71 3.46
N GLY A 206 -4.17 -16.03 2.87
CA GLY A 206 -4.26 -16.95 1.75
C GLY A 206 -4.09 -18.41 2.19
N ASP A 207 -4.01 -19.31 1.22
CA ASP A 207 -3.84 -20.74 1.48
C ASP A 207 -2.38 -21.17 1.43
N THR A 208 -1.59 -20.57 0.53
CA THR A 208 -0.20 -20.99 0.28
C THR A 208 0.69 -20.81 1.50
N LEU A 209 0.74 -19.62 2.11
CA LEU A 209 1.67 -19.36 3.22
C LEU A 209 1.40 -20.20 4.46
N PRO A 210 0.16 -20.31 4.98
CA PRO A 210 -0.10 -21.16 6.14
C PRO A 210 0.22 -22.63 5.86
N ARG A 211 -0.03 -23.11 4.65
CA ARG A 211 0.30 -24.49 4.24
C ARG A 211 1.80 -24.72 4.16
N ILE A 212 2.54 -23.78 3.56
CA ILE A 212 4.01 -23.84 3.48
C ILE A 212 4.63 -23.83 4.88
N ASP A 213 4.19 -22.95 5.76
CA ASP A 213 4.69 -22.87 7.13
C ASP A 213 4.44 -24.15 7.92
N ALA A 214 3.25 -24.74 7.75
CA ALA A 214 2.89 -26.00 8.42
C ALA A 214 3.63 -27.25 7.89
N THR A 215 4.22 -27.19 6.70
CA THR A 215 4.84 -28.35 6.03
C THR A 215 6.35 -28.21 5.88
N LEU A 216 6.80 -27.31 5.05
CA LEU A 216 8.22 -27.12 4.70
C LEU A 216 8.91 -26.07 5.59
N GLY A 217 8.14 -25.14 6.14
CA GLY A 217 8.63 -23.88 6.68
C GLY A 217 8.92 -22.86 5.58
N GLU A 218 8.61 -21.60 5.85
CA GLU A 218 8.71 -20.53 4.85
C GLU A 218 10.16 -20.34 4.35
N THR A 219 11.15 -20.33 5.24
CA THR A 219 12.56 -20.12 4.88
C THR A 219 13.11 -21.22 3.96
N PRO A 220 12.99 -22.53 4.25
CA PRO A 220 13.43 -23.57 3.34
C PRO A 220 12.73 -23.53 1.98
N TRP A 221 11.42 -23.23 1.95
CA TRP A 221 10.68 -23.09 0.72
C TRP A 221 11.21 -21.92 -0.13
N LEU A 222 11.43 -20.76 0.47
CA LEU A 222 11.96 -19.57 -0.22
C LEU A 222 13.36 -19.83 -0.79
N ILE A 223 14.25 -20.47 -0.02
CA ILE A 223 15.58 -20.85 -0.50
C ILE A 223 15.47 -21.80 -1.71
N GLY A 224 14.60 -22.81 -1.61
CA GLY A 224 14.37 -23.74 -2.72
C GLY A 224 13.82 -23.05 -3.98
N LEU A 225 12.89 -22.11 -3.81
CA LEU A 225 12.33 -21.32 -4.89
C LEU A 225 13.40 -20.47 -5.59
N ILE A 226 14.18 -19.70 -4.82
CA ILE A 226 15.26 -18.86 -5.35
C ILE A 226 16.30 -19.73 -6.08
N GLN A 227 16.74 -20.80 -5.43
CA GLN A 227 17.72 -21.71 -6.05
C GLN A 227 17.21 -22.28 -7.36
N GLN A 228 16.00 -22.82 -7.41
CA GLN A 228 15.43 -23.36 -8.64
C GLN A 228 15.31 -22.27 -9.73
N THR A 229 14.83 -21.08 -9.39
CA THR A 229 14.70 -19.99 -10.35
C THR A 229 16.05 -19.63 -10.95
N VAL A 230 17.07 -19.40 -10.12
CA VAL A 230 18.40 -18.95 -10.58
C VAL A 230 19.18 -20.04 -11.30
N THR A 231 19.04 -21.31 -10.91
CA THR A 231 19.90 -22.38 -11.47
C THR A 231 19.26 -23.22 -12.55
N ASP A 232 17.91 -23.33 -12.56
CA ASP A 232 17.21 -24.29 -13.42
C ASP A 232 16.29 -23.61 -14.42
N VAL A 233 15.89 -22.33 -14.19
CA VAL A 233 14.94 -21.58 -15.03
C VAL A 233 15.64 -20.50 -15.83
N LEU A 234 16.51 -19.73 -15.21
CA LEU A 234 17.20 -18.60 -15.83
C LEU A 234 18.52 -19.02 -16.48
N ASP A 235 18.97 -18.23 -17.44
CA ASP A 235 20.28 -18.34 -18.08
C ASP A 235 21.43 -18.01 -17.10
N GLU A 236 22.68 -18.16 -17.54
CA GLU A 236 23.89 -17.92 -16.72
C GLU A 236 24.04 -16.46 -16.25
N ASP A 237 23.26 -15.52 -16.78
CA ASP A 237 23.24 -14.11 -16.42
C ASP A 237 22.39 -13.78 -15.20
N ALA A 238 21.71 -14.78 -14.62
CA ALA A 238 20.81 -14.61 -13.48
C ALA A 238 21.50 -13.95 -12.29
N GLN A 239 20.85 -12.95 -11.71
CA GLN A 239 21.34 -12.21 -10.55
C GLN A 239 20.26 -12.18 -9.45
N HIS A 240 20.71 -12.37 -8.20
CA HIS A 240 19.91 -12.17 -7.00
C HIS A 240 20.49 -10.95 -6.25
N ILE A 241 19.81 -9.83 -6.29
CA ILE A 241 20.33 -8.51 -5.96
C ILE A 241 19.40 -7.75 -5.01
N ALA A 242 19.77 -6.48 -4.74
CA ALA A 242 18.95 -5.56 -3.97
C ALA A 242 18.57 -6.12 -2.59
N ASN A 243 19.56 -6.49 -1.78
CA ASN A 243 19.35 -7.07 -0.46
C ASN A 243 18.39 -8.29 -0.50
N ASP A 244 18.61 -9.17 -1.47
CA ASP A 244 17.83 -10.39 -1.72
C ASP A 244 16.33 -10.12 -2.04
N ARG A 245 16.01 -8.95 -2.58
CA ARG A 245 14.62 -8.57 -2.90
C ARG A 245 14.26 -8.74 -4.36
N ILE A 246 15.24 -8.83 -5.26
CA ILE A 246 15.02 -8.89 -6.70
C ILE A 246 15.85 -10.01 -7.31
N ILE A 247 15.22 -10.80 -8.19
CA ILE A 247 15.93 -11.66 -9.14
C ILE A 247 15.73 -11.09 -10.53
N THR A 248 16.79 -10.99 -11.31
CA THR A 248 16.77 -10.59 -12.72
C THR A 248 17.63 -11.53 -13.55
N GLY A 249 17.28 -11.71 -14.82
CA GLY A 249 18.02 -12.54 -15.77
C GLY A 249 17.24 -12.74 -17.06
N THR A 250 17.67 -13.69 -17.87
CA THR A 250 17.00 -14.03 -19.13
C THR A 250 16.61 -15.51 -19.16
N ILE A 251 15.73 -15.88 -20.10
CA ILE A 251 15.35 -17.26 -20.37
C ILE A 251 15.53 -17.48 -21.89
N ASP A 252 16.35 -18.47 -22.26
CA ASP A 252 16.66 -18.86 -23.65
C ASP A 252 17.16 -17.67 -24.51
N ASP A 253 17.81 -16.66 -23.92
CA ASP A 253 18.23 -15.39 -24.57
C ASP A 253 17.08 -14.63 -25.27
N ARG A 254 15.82 -14.90 -24.92
CA ARG A 254 14.61 -14.41 -25.61
C ARG A 254 13.62 -13.69 -24.71
N VAL A 255 13.55 -14.05 -23.43
CA VAL A 255 12.56 -13.54 -22.50
C VAL A 255 13.27 -12.95 -21.30
N GLY A 256 12.98 -11.68 -21.01
CA GLY A 256 13.46 -11.01 -19.81
C GLY A 256 12.68 -11.49 -18.57
N TYR A 257 13.36 -11.61 -17.43
CA TYR A 257 12.75 -12.02 -16.18
C TYR A 257 13.09 -11.07 -15.05
N LEU A 258 12.05 -10.61 -14.35
CA LEU A 258 12.16 -9.77 -13.16
C LEU A 258 11.23 -10.33 -12.08
N GLN A 259 11.77 -10.74 -10.94
CA GLN A 259 11.00 -11.13 -9.75
C GLN A 259 11.21 -10.14 -8.61
N PHE A 260 10.12 -9.65 -8.02
CA PHE A 260 10.15 -8.80 -6.85
C PHE A 260 9.50 -9.53 -5.67
N PHE A 261 10.25 -9.75 -4.58
CA PHE A 261 9.73 -10.35 -3.34
C PHE A 261 9.02 -9.30 -2.47
N THR A 262 9.48 -8.04 -2.53
CA THR A 262 8.89 -6.90 -1.84
C THR A 262 9.03 -5.64 -2.69
N MET A 263 8.15 -4.66 -2.48
CA MET A 263 8.24 -3.34 -3.10
C MET A 263 9.01 -2.40 -2.18
N GLY A 264 10.32 -2.63 -2.04
CA GLY A 264 11.24 -1.91 -1.17
C GLY A 264 12.09 -2.83 -0.31
N GLY A 265 13.01 -2.24 0.48
CA GLY A 265 14.03 -2.96 1.22
C GLY A 265 15.24 -3.31 0.35
N PHE A 266 15.44 -2.55 -0.74
CA PHE A 266 16.53 -2.74 -1.71
C PHE A 266 17.86 -2.24 -1.15
N VAL A 267 17.81 -1.25 -0.26
CA VAL A 267 18.99 -0.65 0.38
C VAL A 267 18.99 -0.93 1.90
N THR A 268 20.18 -0.95 2.49
CA THR A 268 20.38 -1.22 3.92
C THR A 268 21.11 -0.09 4.66
N GLU A 269 21.54 0.94 3.95
CA GLU A 269 22.37 2.03 4.49
C GLU A 269 21.57 3.05 5.31
N PHE A 270 20.24 3.07 5.13
CA PHE A 270 19.36 4.04 5.78
C PHE A 270 18.27 3.32 6.59
N GLU A 271 17.82 3.98 7.65
CA GLU A 271 16.70 3.51 8.46
C GLU A 271 15.40 3.57 7.65
N ALA A 272 14.67 2.45 7.64
CA ALA A 272 13.42 2.33 6.90
C ALA A 272 12.38 3.39 7.35
N GLY A 273 11.70 4.00 6.38
CA GLY A 273 10.71 5.04 6.63
C GLY A 273 11.29 6.45 6.74
N THR A 274 12.63 6.62 6.61
CA THR A 274 13.25 7.96 6.55
C THR A 274 13.23 8.53 5.12
N PRO A 275 13.34 9.87 4.94
CA PRO A 275 13.46 10.49 3.61
C PRO A 275 14.63 9.97 2.81
N GLN A 276 15.77 9.75 3.49
CA GLN A 276 16.99 9.24 2.87
C GLN A 276 16.79 7.81 2.36
N TRP A 277 16.14 6.96 3.17
CA TRP A 277 15.75 5.63 2.76
C TRP A 277 14.83 5.67 1.54
N ALA A 278 13.77 6.45 1.56
CA ALA A 278 12.81 6.55 0.46
C ALA A 278 13.47 7.00 -0.87
N ALA A 279 14.37 7.98 -0.81
CA ALA A 279 15.12 8.44 -1.97
C ALA A 279 16.09 7.37 -2.50
N ALA A 280 16.79 6.67 -1.60
CA ALA A 280 17.74 5.62 -1.95
C ALA A 280 17.04 4.39 -2.56
N GLU A 281 15.87 3.99 -2.03
CA GLU A 281 15.04 2.90 -2.57
C GLU A 281 14.65 3.16 -4.04
N LEU A 282 14.15 4.36 -4.33
CA LEU A 282 13.75 4.72 -5.70
C LEU A 282 14.95 4.82 -6.63
N ALA A 283 16.08 5.37 -6.18
CA ALA A 283 17.30 5.45 -7.00
C ALA A 283 17.90 4.07 -7.29
N ALA A 284 17.87 3.15 -6.30
CA ALA A 284 18.30 1.77 -6.51
C ALA A 284 17.38 1.05 -7.50
N LEU A 285 16.06 1.19 -7.34
CA LEU A 285 15.08 0.63 -8.27
C LEU A 285 15.30 1.15 -9.71
N ASP A 286 15.45 2.47 -9.88
CA ASP A 286 15.67 3.07 -11.21
C ASP A 286 16.91 2.49 -11.88
N THR A 287 18.01 2.35 -11.14
CA THR A 287 19.25 1.75 -11.66
C THR A 287 19.03 0.30 -12.11
N ILE A 288 18.38 -0.51 -11.26
CA ILE A 288 18.11 -1.93 -11.55
C ILE A 288 17.19 -2.08 -12.76
N MET A 289 16.13 -1.26 -12.84
CA MET A 289 15.20 -1.30 -13.96
C MET A 289 15.86 -0.82 -15.26
N ASP A 290 16.70 0.20 -15.21
CA ASP A 290 17.46 0.69 -16.38
C ASP A 290 18.39 -0.40 -16.92
N GLU A 291 19.15 -1.07 -16.07
CA GLU A 291 20.04 -2.17 -16.45
C GLU A 291 19.26 -3.34 -17.04
N ALA A 292 18.22 -3.82 -16.33
CA ALA A 292 17.43 -4.96 -16.78
C ALA A 292 16.69 -4.68 -18.09
N LEU A 293 15.99 -3.55 -18.22
CA LEU A 293 15.23 -3.25 -19.43
C LEU A 293 16.13 -2.88 -20.63
N THR A 294 17.35 -2.38 -20.41
CA THR A 294 18.35 -2.24 -21.47
C THR A 294 18.78 -3.63 -21.98
N GLN A 295 19.00 -4.59 -21.10
CA GLN A 295 19.30 -5.97 -21.47
C GLN A 295 18.15 -6.62 -22.23
N PHE A 296 16.90 -6.31 -21.86
CA PHE A 296 15.69 -6.89 -22.46
C PHE A 296 15.27 -6.21 -23.78
N GLU A 297 16.03 -5.22 -24.26
CA GLU A 297 15.73 -4.55 -25.52
C GLU A 297 15.69 -5.56 -26.69
N GLY A 298 14.54 -5.62 -27.37
CA GLY A 298 14.33 -6.51 -28.52
C GLY A 298 14.00 -7.95 -28.16
N MET A 299 13.80 -8.30 -26.89
CA MET A 299 13.31 -9.60 -26.46
C MET A 299 11.84 -9.80 -26.83
N ASP A 300 11.42 -11.06 -26.94
CA ASP A 300 10.07 -11.45 -27.33
C ASP A 300 9.02 -11.08 -26.27
N ALA A 301 9.40 -11.16 -24.99
CA ALA A 301 8.54 -10.83 -23.86
C ALA A 301 9.34 -10.51 -22.58
N VAL A 302 8.65 -9.99 -21.56
CA VAL A 302 9.14 -9.88 -20.18
C VAL A 302 8.18 -10.60 -19.23
N ILE A 303 8.71 -11.41 -18.34
CA ILE A 303 7.99 -11.97 -17.20
C ILE A 303 8.27 -11.09 -15.99
N LEU A 304 7.23 -10.45 -15.46
CA LEU A 304 7.26 -9.75 -14.17
C LEU A 304 6.65 -10.68 -13.11
N ASP A 305 7.51 -11.30 -12.32
CA ASP A 305 7.08 -12.27 -11.32
C ASP A 305 6.78 -11.59 -9.98
N LEU A 306 5.52 -11.51 -9.65
CA LEU A 306 4.97 -11.04 -8.37
C LEU A 306 4.34 -12.17 -7.56
N SER A 307 4.54 -13.44 -7.96
CA SER A 307 3.88 -14.59 -7.34
C SER A 307 4.18 -14.74 -5.85
N ASN A 308 5.36 -14.29 -5.39
CA ASN A 308 5.72 -14.25 -3.96
C ASN A 308 5.97 -12.80 -3.48
N ASN A 309 5.22 -11.83 -3.99
CA ASN A 309 5.37 -10.44 -3.60
C ASN A 309 4.56 -10.10 -2.35
N ARG A 310 5.21 -9.52 -1.35
CA ARG A 310 4.62 -9.17 -0.04
C ARG A 310 4.19 -7.71 0.08
N GLY A 311 4.11 -6.99 -1.03
CA GLY A 311 3.80 -5.56 -1.04
C GLY A 311 4.98 -4.69 -0.61
N GLY A 312 4.69 -3.47 -0.20
CA GLY A 312 5.68 -2.50 0.26
C GLY A 312 5.33 -1.06 -0.09
N TYR A 313 6.31 -0.30 -0.55
CA TYR A 313 6.23 1.14 -0.75
C TYR A 313 5.54 1.53 -2.06
N ASP A 314 4.48 2.33 -1.96
CA ASP A 314 3.61 2.75 -3.08
C ASP A 314 4.37 3.39 -4.26
N ALA A 315 5.36 4.22 -3.97
CA ALA A 315 6.13 4.87 -5.03
C ALA A 315 6.89 3.86 -5.89
N VAL A 316 7.34 2.74 -5.30
CA VAL A 316 8.01 1.63 -6.00
C VAL A 316 7.08 0.98 -7.01
N CYS A 317 5.84 0.64 -6.62
CA CYS A 317 4.92 -0.01 -7.55
C CYS A 317 4.51 0.91 -8.72
N ARG A 318 4.38 2.22 -8.50
CA ARG A 318 4.15 3.16 -9.60
C ARG A 318 5.36 3.33 -10.50
N SER A 319 6.58 3.36 -9.93
CA SER A 319 7.83 3.40 -10.71
C SER A 319 7.98 2.16 -11.59
N ILE A 320 7.67 0.96 -11.06
CA ILE A 320 7.66 -0.27 -11.87
C ILE A 320 6.65 -0.15 -13.02
N ALA A 321 5.41 0.26 -12.75
CA ALA A 321 4.37 0.38 -13.77
C ALA A 321 4.75 1.38 -14.88
N SER A 322 5.47 2.46 -14.54
CA SER A 322 5.92 3.47 -15.50
C SER A 322 6.91 2.95 -16.56
N ARG A 323 7.55 1.81 -16.29
CA ARG A 323 8.51 1.16 -17.19
C ARG A 323 7.85 0.32 -18.30
N PHE A 324 6.54 0.14 -18.23
CA PHE A 324 5.80 -0.71 -19.17
C PHE A 324 4.78 0.07 -20.01
N THR A 325 4.89 1.39 -20.10
CA THR A 325 3.99 2.23 -20.90
C THR A 325 4.74 3.32 -21.65
N ASP A 326 4.23 3.70 -22.84
CA ASP A 326 4.72 4.85 -23.63
C ASP A 326 3.79 6.07 -23.52
N ALA A 327 2.65 5.95 -22.86
CA ALA A 327 1.68 7.03 -22.70
C ALA A 327 1.16 7.10 -21.26
N PRO A 328 0.83 8.30 -20.76
CA PRO A 328 0.20 8.43 -19.46
C PRO A 328 -1.14 7.67 -19.40
N PHE A 329 -1.40 7.01 -18.27
CA PHE A 329 -2.69 6.38 -18.00
C PHE A 329 -3.09 6.54 -16.53
N LEU A 330 -4.40 6.50 -16.24
CA LEU A 330 -4.88 6.46 -14.87
C LEU A 330 -4.55 5.08 -14.27
N GLY A 331 -3.63 5.03 -13.32
CA GLY A 331 -3.27 3.78 -12.65
C GLY A 331 -4.37 3.28 -11.73
N TYR A 332 -4.81 4.13 -10.81
CA TYR A 332 -5.87 3.82 -9.83
C TYR A 332 -6.41 5.09 -9.17
N ALA A 333 -7.55 4.93 -8.50
CA ALA A 333 -8.11 5.92 -7.59
C ALA A 333 -8.14 5.36 -6.16
N VAL A 334 -8.14 6.24 -5.16
CA VAL A 334 -8.24 5.86 -3.74
C VAL A 334 -9.42 6.59 -3.13
N SER A 335 -10.33 5.83 -2.52
CA SER A 335 -11.43 6.33 -1.69
C SER A 335 -11.22 5.89 -0.24
N VAL A 336 -11.72 6.63 0.75
CA VAL A 336 -11.53 6.33 2.17
C VAL A 336 -12.87 6.04 2.85
N GLY A 337 -12.91 4.98 3.63
CA GLY A 337 -14.13 4.57 4.33
C GLY A 337 -15.29 4.35 3.36
N ASN A 338 -16.43 4.99 3.64
CA ASN A 338 -17.63 4.94 2.81
C ASN A 338 -17.84 6.20 1.95
N GLU A 339 -16.82 7.06 1.82
CA GLU A 339 -16.90 8.24 0.98
C GLU A 339 -17.05 7.84 -0.50
N PRO A 340 -18.04 8.45 -1.23
CA PRO A 340 -18.32 8.03 -2.61
C PRO A 340 -17.29 8.56 -3.62
N GLU A 341 -16.64 9.68 -3.30
CA GLU A 341 -15.68 10.32 -4.21
C GLU A 341 -14.25 9.97 -3.82
N PRO A 342 -13.39 9.62 -4.77
CA PRO A 342 -11.98 9.38 -4.50
C PRO A 342 -11.27 10.61 -3.93
N VAL A 343 -10.50 10.40 -2.88
CA VAL A 343 -9.62 11.42 -2.26
C VAL A 343 -8.37 11.66 -3.08
N ALA A 344 -7.95 10.66 -3.88
CA ALA A 344 -6.78 10.74 -4.75
C ALA A 344 -6.98 9.94 -6.05
N ARG A 345 -6.31 10.39 -7.12
CA ARG A 345 -6.18 9.69 -8.40
C ARG A 345 -4.72 9.71 -8.81
N TYR A 346 -4.20 8.56 -9.18
CA TYR A 346 -2.79 8.41 -9.53
C TYR A 346 -2.65 8.10 -11.02
N THR A 347 -2.11 9.07 -11.76
CA THR A 347 -1.70 8.90 -13.16
C THR A 347 -0.28 8.34 -13.20
N ILE A 348 -0.06 7.34 -14.01
CA ILE A 348 1.27 6.77 -14.28
C ILE A 348 1.80 7.44 -15.53
N GLU A 349 2.86 8.23 -15.36
CA GLU A 349 3.61 8.82 -16.46
C GLU A 349 4.67 7.82 -16.93
N PRO A 350 4.96 7.72 -18.23
CA PRO A 350 6.06 6.90 -18.72
C PRO A 350 7.39 7.30 -18.09
N ALA A 351 8.20 6.34 -17.68
CA ALA A 351 9.55 6.61 -17.19
C ALA A 351 10.42 7.27 -18.26
N GLU A 352 11.36 8.13 -17.84
CA GLU A 352 12.35 8.74 -18.77
C GLU A 352 13.39 7.73 -19.25
N GLY A 353 13.71 6.70 -18.42
CA GLY A 353 14.65 5.64 -18.72
C GLY A 353 14.10 4.56 -19.67
N PRO A 354 14.82 3.43 -19.83
CA PRO A 354 14.40 2.30 -20.63
C PRO A 354 13.00 1.79 -20.24
N ARG A 355 12.20 1.45 -21.24
CA ARG A 355 10.84 0.93 -21.10
C ARG A 355 10.67 -0.30 -21.99
N PHE A 356 9.77 -1.19 -21.58
CA PHE A 356 9.41 -2.35 -22.38
C PHE A 356 7.89 -2.33 -22.65
N THR A 357 7.51 -2.23 -23.92
CA THR A 357 6.10 -2.16 -24.36
C THR A 357 5.73 -3.32 -25.29
N GLY A 358 6.58 -4.34 -25.36
CA GLY A 358 6.26 -5.65 -25.90
C GLY A 358 5.39 -6.48 -24.94
N PRO A 359 5.14 -7.77 -25.25
CA PRO A 359 4.35 -8.65 -24.40
C PRO A 359 4.92 -8.76 -22.98
N VAL A 360 4.08 -8.54 -21.96
CA VAL A 360 4.45 -8.67 -20.55
C VAL A 360 3.52 -9.67 -19.87
N TYR A 361 4.10 -10.64 -19.17
CA TYR A 361 3.38 -11.61 -18.37
C TYR A 361 3.59 -11.31 -16.89
N VAL A 362 2.52 -10.98 -16.17
CA VAL A 362 2.58 -10.75 -14.71
C VAL A 362 2.19 -12.04 -14.01
N LEU A 363 3.16 -12.70 -13.38
CA LEU A 363 2.91 -13.94 -12.64
C LEU A 363 2.48 -13.63 -11.20
N THR A 364 1.32 -14.14 -10.80
CA THR A 364 0.69 -13.86 -9.49
C THR A 364 0.27 -15.12 -8.75
N SER A 365 0.07 -15.01 -7.44
CA SER A 365 -0.54 -16.04 -6.59
C SER A 365 -1.32 -15.41 -5.44
N ASP A 366 -1.90 -16.23 -4.55
CA ASP A 366 -2.51 -15.79 -3.29
C ASP A 366 -1.49 -15.22 -2.27
N VAL A 367 -0.21 -15.28 -2.59
CA VAL A 367 0.86 -14.61 -1.84
C VAL A 367 1.04 -13.16 -2.28
N THR A 368 0.71 -12.85 -3.55
CA THR A 368 0.72 -11.48 -4.09
C THR A 368 -0.25 -10.60 -3.31
N VAL A 369 0.25 -9.56 -2.64
CA VAL A 369 -0.54 -8.72 -1.72
C VAL A 369 -0.13 -7.25 -1.79
N SER A 370 -1.06 -6.33 -1.44
CA SER A 370 -0.78 -4.90 -1.28
C SER A 370 -0.20 -4.27 -2.56
N CYS A 371 0.96 -3.63 -2.53
CA CYS A 371 1.62 -3.06 -3.70
C CYS A 371 1.85 -4.08 -4.84
N GLY A 372 1.99 -5.38 -4.56
CA GLY A 372 2.01 -6.41 -5.59
C GLY A 372 0.69 -6.49 -6.36
N GLU A 373 -0.44 -6.40 -5.66
CA GLU A 373 -1.78 -6.33 -6.25
C GLU A 373 -2.02 -5.02 -6.98
N ILE A 374 -1.59 -3.89 -6.39
CA ILE A 374 -1.72 -2.56 -7.02
C ILE A 374 -0.91 -2.49 -8.31
N THR A 375 0.32 -3.04 -8.34
CA THR A 375 1.13 -3.16 -9.56
C THR A 375 0.41 -3.99 -10.62
N THR A 376 -0.11 -5.15 -10.25
CA THR A 376 -0.87 -6.02 -11.14
C THR A 376 -2.11 -5.31 -11.68
N MET A 377 -2.88 -4.62 -10.82
CA MET A 377 -4.08 -3.86 -11.19
C MET A 377 -3.76 -2.74 -12.19
N MET A 378 -2.66 -2.01 -12.00
CA MET A 378 -2.21 -0.99 -12.95
C MET A 378 -1.83 -1.59 -14.30
N LEU A 379 -1.00 -2.62 -14.29
CA LEU A 379 -0.44 -3.21 -15.51
C LEU A 379 -1.51 -3.91 -16.36
N ARG A 380 -2.50 -4.56 -15.76
CA ARG A 380 -3.61 -5.21 -16.49
C ARG A 380 -4.44 -4.27 -17.36
N GLN A 381 -4.32 -2.96 -17.20
CA GLN A 381 -5.00 -1.96 -18.04
C GLN A 381 -4.29 -1.76 -19.38
N LEU A 382 -3.06 -2.26 -19.52
CA LEU A 382 -2.26 -2.18 -20.74
C LEU A 382 -2.56 -3.40 -21.63
N GLU A 383 -2.87 -3.17 -22.91
CA GLU A 383 -3.30 -4.22 -23.84
C GLU A 383 -2.25 -5.33 -24.08
N HIS A 384 -0.98 -5.03 -23.84
CA HIS A 384 0.13 -5.97 -24.02
C HIS A 384 0.49 -6.75 -22.75
N VAL A 385 -0.28 -6.59 -21.68
CA VAL A 385 -0.05 -7.26 -20.39
C VAL A 385 -1.06 -8.38 -20.18
N THR A 386 -0.56 -9.56 -19.82
CA THR A 386 -1.36 -10.75 -19.48
C THR A 386 -1.03 -11.18 -18.05
N GLN A 387 -2.04 -11.28 -17.19
CA GLN A 387 -1.86 -11.85 -15.85
C GLN A 387 -1.94 -13.37 -15.92
N VAL A 388 -0.92 -14.06 -15.40
CA VAL A 388 -0.81 -15.51 -15.32
C VAL A 388 -0.68 -15.94 -13.87
N GLY A 389 -1.17 -17.13 -13.53
CA GLY A 389 -0.95 -17.66 -12.18
C GLY A 389 -2.25 -17.97 -11.45
N ALA A 390 -2.32 -17.55 -10.19
CA ALA A 390 -3.51 -17.67 -9.37
C ALA A 390 -4.02 -16.29 -8.93
N THR A 391 -5.27 -16.26 -8.48
CA THR A 391 -5.91 -15.05 -7.92
C THR A 391 -5.06 -14.48 -6.79
N THR A 392 -4.89 -13.15 -6.77
CA THR A 392 -4.15 -12.45 -5.74
C THR A 392 -4.89 -12.44 -4.39
N ARG A 393 -4.25 -11.95 -3.32
CA ARG A 393 -4.77 -12.05 -1.94
C ARG A 393 -6.10 -11.34 -1.72
N GLY A 394 -6.34 -10.21 -2.36
CA GLY A 394 -7.48 -9.35 -2.06
C GLY A 394 -7.28 -8.50 -0.80
N ALA A 395 -6.10 -7.89 -0.66
CA ALA A 395 -5.76 -6.96 0.41
C ALA A 395 -4.90 -5.81 -0.14
N PHE A 396 -5.57 -4.82 -0.71
CA PHE A 396 -4.96 -3.66 -1.40
C PHE A 396 -4.72 -2.49 -0.45
N SER A 397 -5.59 -2.33 0.55
CA SER A 397 -5.63 -1.16 1.43
C SER A 397 -4.30 -0.94 2.15
N THR A 398 -3.84 0.31 2.20
CA THR A 398 -2.76 0.66 3.12
C THR A 398 -3.24 0.45 4.57
N PRO A 399 -2.49 -0.29 5.41
CA PRO A 399 -2.89 -0.50 6.80
C PRO A 399 -2.94 0.82 7.58
N LEU A 400 -4.12 1.18 8.11
CA LEU A 400 -4.27 2.30 9.02
C LEU A 400 -3.91 1.85 10.44
N ALA A 401 -2.81 2.36 10.96
CA ALA A 401 -2.32 2.02 12.29
C ALA A 401 -3.05 2.82 13.37
N LYS A 402 -3.50 2.14 14.42
CA LYS A 402 -4.25 2.71 15.55
C LYS A 402 -3.78 2.11 16.88
N PRO A 403 -3.24 2.90 17.80
CA PRO A 403 -2.99 2.45 19.17
C PRO A 403 -4.32 2.28 19.91
N LEU A 404 -4.37 1.34 20.84
CA LEU A 404 -5.47 1.22 21.80
C LEU A 404 -5.07 1.83 23.16
N PRO A 405 -6.03 2.19 24.03
CA PRO A 405 -5.74 2.88 25.29
C PRO A 405 -4.77 2.15 26.23
N ASN A 406 -4.74 0.83 26.18
CA ASN A 406 -3.86 -0.02 26.98
C ASN A 406 -2.49 -0.29 26.35
N GLY A 407 -2.12 0.44 25.29
CA GLY A 407 -0.85 0.30 24.58
C GLY A 407 -0.80 -0.83 23.55
N TRP A 408 -1.90 -1.57 23.34
CA TRP A 408 -1.99 -2.51 22.25
C TRP A 408 -2.11 -1.78 20.91
N TYR A 409 -1.83 -2.49 19.83
CA TYR A 409 -1.76 -1.91 18.51
C TYR A 409 -2.70 -2.61 17.54
N LEU A 410 -3.48 -1.82 16.82
CA LEU A 410 -4.40 -2.26 15.81
C LEU A 410 -3.97 -1.71 14.45
N GLU A 411 -4.03 -2.52 13.42
CA GLU A 411 -4.03 -2.09 12.02
C GLU A 411 -5.31 -2.57 11.34
N LEU A 412 -5.85 -1.78 10.44
CA LEU A 412 -7.07 -2.11 9.69
C LEU A 412 -7.08 -1.48 8.31
N SER A 413 -7.84 -2.09 7.39
CA SER A 413 -8.01 -1.62 6.02
C SER A 413 -9.09 -0.53 5.95
N ASN A 414 -8.71 0.69 5.52
CA ASN A 414 -9.64 1.82 5.43
C ASN A 414 -9.69 2.48 4.06
N GLU A 415 -8.74 2.18 3.19
CA GLU A 415 -8.64 2.75 1.85
C GLU A 415 -9.12 1.74 0.80
N ARG A 416 -9.96 2.20 -0.13
CA ARG A 416 -10.39 1.43 -1.29
C ARG A 416 -9.60 1.86 -2.50
N PHE A 417 -8.77 0.96 -3.01
CA PHE A 417 -8.09 1.10 -4.28
C PHE A 417 -9.01 0.64 -5.39
N GLU A 418 -9.30 1.53 -6.31
CA GLU A 418 -10.25 1.32 -7.41
C GLU A 418 -9.53 1.40 -8.76
N ASP A 419 -9.81 0.45 -9.64
CA ASP A 419 -9.33 0.48 -11.01
C ASP A 419 -10.02 1.59 -11.84
N THR A 420 -9.70 1.69 -13.12
CA THR A 420 -10.28 2.70 -14.03
C THR A 420 -11.79 2.55 -14.25
N SER A 421 -12.36 1.39 -13.93
CA SER A 421 -13.82 1.16 -13.96
C SER A 421 -14.52 1.59 -12.67
N GLY A 422 -13.77 1.98 -11.63
CA GLY A 422 -14.27 2.24 -10.28
C GLY A 422 -14.51 0.97 -9.47
N THR A 423 -13.92 -0.16 -9.87
CA THR A 423 -14.06 -1.44 -9.15
C THR A 423 -12.95 -1.59 -8.12
N ALA A 424 -13.33 -1.82 -6.86
CA ALA A 424 -12.41 -2.26 -5.81
C ALA A 424 -12.32 -3.79 -5.79
N HIS A 425 -11.10 -4.31 -5.77
CA HIS A 425 -10.81 -5.74 -5.75
C HIS A 425 -10.50 -6.29 -4.35
N GLU A 426 -10.65 -5.49 -3.32
CA GLU A 426 -10.50 -5.90 -1.91
C GLU A 426 -11.40 -7.10 -1.60
N ALA A 427 -10.95 -8.02 -0.77
CA ALA A 427 -11.56 -9.29 -0.39
C ALA A 427 -11.66 -10.34 -1.51
N ARG A 428 -11.51 -9.97 -2.80
CA ARG A 428 -11.65 -10.87 -3.95
C ARG A 428 -10.34 -11.18 -4.66
N GLY A 429 -9.40 -10.23 -4.66
CA GLY A 429 -8.19 -10.29 -5.46
C GLY A 429 -8.44 -10.07 -6.95
N LEU A 430 -7.39 -10.23 -7.74
CA LEU A 430 -7.38 -10.16 -9.20
C LEU A 430 -7.28 -11.57 -9.76
N GLU A 431 -8.30 -12.01 -10.48
CA GLU A 431 -8.28 -13.29 -11.18
C GLU A 431 -7.34 -13.21 -12.39
N PRO A 432 -6.48 -14.22 -12.63
CA PRO A 432 -5.58 -14.23 -13.77
C PRO A 432 -6.33 -14.50 -15.09
N ASP A 433 -5.75 -14.01 -16.20
CA ASP A 433 -6.23 -14.31 -17.55
C ASP A 433 -5.90 -15.77 -17.94
N ILE A 434 -4.73 -16.26 -17.49
CA ILE A 434 -4.30 -17.66 -17.66
C ILE A 434 -4.10 -18.27 -16.27
N ALA A 435 -4.98 -19.20 -15.88
CA ALA A 435 -4.97 -19.81 -14.56
C ALA A 435 -3.99 -20.98 -14.46
N ILE A 436 -2.94 -20.81 -13.66
CA ILE A 436 -1.95 -21.83 -13.29
C ILE A 436 -1.52 -21.54 -11.87
N HIS A 437 -1.60 -22.53 -10.97
CA HIS A 437 -1.17 -22.31 -9.59
C HIS A 437 0.36 -22.41 -9.46
N PRO A 438 1.10 -21.30 -9.15
CA PRO A 438 2.57 -21.34 -9.04
C PRO A 438 3.07 -22.21 -7.87
N PHE A 439 2.25 -22.37 -6.82
CA PHE A 439 2.61 -23.08 -5.60
C PHE A 439 1.60 -24.17 -5.26
N PRO A 440 1.40 -25.21 -6.12
CA PRO A 440 0.48 -26.30 -5.84
C PRO A 440 0.89 -27.07 -4.58
N GLU A 441 -0.06 -27.78 -3.96
CA GLU A 441 0.11 -28.43 -2.66
C GLU A 441 1.24 -29.48 -2.67
N ASP A 442 1.28 -30.27 -3.71
CA ASP A 442 2.20 -31.42 -3.85
C ASP A 442 3.60 -31.04 -4.37
N SER A 443 3.76 -29.86 -4.96
CA SER A 443 5.04 -29.41 -5.54
C SER A 443 5.21 -27.88 -5.52
N PRO A 444 5.24 -27.25 -4.33
CA PRO A 444 5.17 -25.78 -4.22
C PRO A 444 6.44 -25.04 -4.71
N VAL A 445 7.54 -25.74 -4.96
CA VAL A 445 8.74 -25.19 -5.61
C VAL A 445 8.69 -25.47 -7.11
N ALA A 446 8.53 -26.72 -7.52
CA ALA A 446 8.52 -27.10 -8.94
C ALA A 446 7.32 -26.50 -9.72
N GLY A 447 6.20 -26.23 -9.05
CA GLY A 447 5.03 -25.57 -9.64
C GLY A 447 5.34 -24.17 -10.17
N HIS A 448 6.23 -23.43 -9.51
CA HIS A 448 6.66 -22.11 -9.97
C HIS A 448 7.37 -22.19 -11.34
N ALA A 449 8.35 -23.08 -11.47
CA ALA A 449 9.02 -23.32 -12.76
C ALA A 449 8.05 -23.80 -13.84
N ALA A 450 7.06 -24.63 -13.47
CA ALA A 450 6.02 -25.09 -14.40
C ALA A 450 5.11 -23.92 -14.88
N ALA A 451 4.81 -22.97 -14.01
CA ALA A 451 4.05 -21.77 -14.39
C ALA A 451 4.84 -20.90 -15.39
N ILE A 452 6.15 -20.71 -15.17
CA ILE A 452 7.03 -20.02 -16.12
C ILE A 452 7.08 -20.78 -17.47
N ALA A 453 7.25 -22.11 -17.45
CA ALA A 453 7.27 -22.91 -18.67
C ALA A 453 5.95 -22.81 -19.47
N ALA A 454 4.81 -22.64 -18.79
CA ALA A 454 3.53 -22.43 -19.46
C ALA A 454 3.43 -21.05 -20.12
N ILE A 455 4.02 -20.00 -19.54
CA ILE A 455 4.14 -18.69 -20.18
C ILE A 455 4.97 -18.80 -21.47
N LEU A 456 6.11 -19.49 -21.41
CA LEU A 456 6.95 -19.71 -22.59
C LEU A 456 6.21 -20.49 -23.69
N ALA A 457 5.37 -21.45 -23.32
CA ALA A 457 4.54 -22.20 -24.28
C ALA A 457 3.41 -21.34 -24.89
N ASP A 458 2.89 -20.35 -24.19
CA ASP A 458 1.90 -19.39 -24.69
C ASP A 458 2.51 -18.43 -25.72
N LEU A 459 3.78 -18.04 -25.52
CA LEU A 459 4.54 -17.23 -26.47
C LEU A 459 4.77 -17.91 -27.82
N ASP A 460 4.90 -19.25 -27.85
CA ASP A 460 5.16 -20.06 -29.04
C ASP A 460 3.94 -20.95 -29.39
N PRO A 461 2.78 -20.39 -29.73
CA PRO A 461 1.63 -21.23 -30.12
C PRO A 461 1.96 -22.00 -31.40
N ARG A 462 1.94 -23.34 -31.34
CA ARG A 462 2.22 -24.22 -32.47
C ARG A 462 1.10 -24.18 -33.49
#